data_1a2aa8e676903ed3c80cd86162a47f95
#
_entry.id   1a2aa8e676903ed3c80cd86162a47f95
#
_cell.length_a   1.000
_cell.length_b   1.000
_cell.length_c   1.000
_cell.angle_alpha   90.00
_cell.angle_beta   90.00
_cell.angle_gamma   90.00
#
_symmetry.space_group_name_H-M   'P 1'
#
loop_
_entity.id
_entity.type
_entity.pdbx_description
1 polymer ?
#
loop_
_entity_poly.entity_id
_entity_poly.type
_entity_poly.pdbx_seq_one_letter_code
_entity_poly.pdbx_strand_id
1 'polypeptide(L)'
;ELAGAGAIVLKSVFEEQIMMEAHHMATYGSPEGDDYLSTYVRSHALNEYISLIEQTKKLCTIPVIASINCFSNSEWTDFARTVETAGADALEINILSLQTEKEYQYGSFEQRHIDIVSSIKKQISIPVIVKLGSNLTNPIALINQLYANGANAVVLFNRFYQPDIQIDNLTFTTANV
;
A
#
# COMPACT_ATOMS: atom_id res chain seq x y z
N GLU A 1 -11.87 -13.06 16.80
CA GLU A 1 -12.67 -12.44 17.86
C GLU A 1 -12.61 -13.24 19.17
N LEU A 2 -12.91 -14.54 19.15
CA LEU A 2 -12.91 -15.39 20.35
C LEU A 2 -11.59 -15.37 21.14
N ALA A 3 -10.46 -15.08 20.48
CA ALA A 3 -9.16 -14.93 21.11
C ALA A 3 -8.88 -13.52 21.65
N GLY A 4 -9.86 -12.61 21.64
CA GLY A 4 -9.73 -11.24 22.17
C GLY A 4 -9.11 -10.23 21.22
N ALA A 5 -9.11 -10.49 19.90
CA ALA A 5 -8.67 -9.50 18.92
C ALA A 5 -9.59 -8.27 18.93
N GLY A 6 -9.02 -7.06 19.00
CA GLY A 6 -9.75 -5.79 19.00
C GLY A 6 -10.05 -5.24 17.60
N ALA A 7 -9.32 -5.66 16.58
CA ALA A 7 -9.52 -5.33 15.18
C ALA A 7 -8.84 -6.36 14.30
N ILE A 8 -9.16 -6.39 13.01
CA ILE A 8 -8.48 -7.20 12.00
C ILE A 8 -7.95 -6.31 10.89
N VAL A 9 -6.67 -6.49 10.53
CA VAL A 9 -6.08 -5.86 9.35
C VAL A 9 -6.03 -6.89 8.23
N LEU A 10 -6.65 -6.59 7.10
CA LEU A 10 -6.64 -7.46 5.93
C LEU A 10 -5.26 -7.45 5.25
N LYS A 11 -4.95 -8.53 4.52
CA LYS A 11 -3.72 -8.57 3.71
C LYS A 11 -3.71 -7.40 2.74
N SER A 12 -2.57 -6.70 2.65
CA SER A 12 -2.44 -5.55 1.74
C SER A 12 -2.62 -5.96 0.28
N VAL A 13 -3.31 -5.12 -0.47
CA VAL A 13 -3.25 -5.14 -1.94
C VAL A 13 -1.99 -4.42 -2.38
N PHE A 14 -1.22 -5.04 -3.24
CA PHE A 14 0.04 -4.52 -3.76
C PHE A 14 -0.11 -4.10 -5.21
N GLU A 15 0.11 -2.83 -5.51
CA GLU A 15 0.15 -2.29 -6.86
C GLU A 15 1.15 -3.03 -7.75
N GLU A 16 2.36 -3.28 -7.21
CA GLU A 16 3.42 -3.99 -7.92
C GLU A 16 3.05 -5.43 -8.30
N GLN A 17 2.33 -6.16 -7.43
CA GLN A 17 1.86 -7.51 -7.76
C GLN A 17 0.87 -7.50 -8.91
N ILE A 18 -0.07 -6.56 -8.89
CA ILE A 18 -1.08 -6.41 -9.95
C ILE A 18 -0.38 -6.10 -11.29
N MET A 19 0.61 -5.21 -11.27
CA MET A 19 1.39 -4.88 -12.47
C MET A 19 2.25 -6.04 -12.97
N MET A 20 2.87 -6.82 -12.06
CA MET A 20 3.63 -8.02 -12.42
C MET A 20 2.75 -9.10 -13.03
N GLU A 21 1.59 -9.36 -12.48
CA GLU A 21 0.64 -10.33 -13.02
C GLU A 21 0.12 -9.90 -14.40
N ALA A 22 -0.18 -8.63 -14.57
CA ALA A 22 -0.54 -8.05 -15.86
C ALA A 22 0.58 -8.23 -16.90
N HIS A 23 1.81 -7.90 -16.52
CA HIS A 23 2.97 -8.04 -17.41
C HIS A 23 3.28 -9.51 -17.76
N HIS A 24 3.12 -10.44 -16.82
CA HIS A 24 3.24 -11.87 -17.09
C HIS A 24 2.21 -12.37 -18.10
N MET A 25 0.96 -11.92 -18.00
CA MET A 25 -0.08 -12.29 -18.97
C MET A 25 0.18 -11.67 -20.35
N ALA A 26 0.68 -10.44 -20.40
CA ALA A 26 1.01 -9.72 -21.62
C ALA A 26 2.17 -10.38 -22.42
N THR A 27 3.13 -11.00 -21.75
CA THR A 27 4.27 -11.67 -22.40
C THR A 27 3.84 -12.84 -23.31
N TYR A 28 2.59 -13.33 -23.17
CA TYR A 28 2.00 -14.39 -24.01
C TYR A 28 1.03 -13.84 -25.09
N GLY A 29 0.82 -12.51 -25.19
CA GLY A 29 -0.11 -11.85 -26.10
C GLY A 29 0.58 -10.91 -27.11
N SER A 30 -0.20 -10.34 -28.03
CA SER A 30 0.28 -9.32 -28.95
C SER A 30 0.38 -7.95 -28.25
N PRO A 31 1.27 -7.04 -28.68
CA PRO A 31 1.48 -5.72 -28.04
C PRO A 31 0.21 -4.84 -27.90
N GLU A 32 -0.77 -5.03 -28.74
CA GLU A 32 -2.05 -4.29 -28.71
C GLU A 32 -3.01 -4.78 -27.61
N GLY A 33 -2.72 -5.94 -26.98
CA GLY A 33 -3.50 -6.51 -25.89
C GLY A 33 -3.03 -6.10 -24.49
N ASP A 34 -1.84 -5.51 -24.35
CA ASP A 34 -1.17 -5.25 -23.08
C ASP A 34 -1.96 -4.30 -22.17
N ASP A 35 -2.50 -3.24 -22.73
CA ASP A 35 -3.23 -2.20 -21.95
C ASP A 35 -4.60 -2.71 -21.47
N TYR A 36 -5.26 -3.52 -22.27
CA TYR A 36 -6.55 -4.14 -21.90
C TYR A 36 -6.36 -5.20 -20.81
N LEU A 37 -5.33 -6.05 -20.94
CA LEU A 37 -5.03 -7.11 -19.96
C LEU A 37 -4.61 -6.54 -18.62
N SER A 38 -3.78 -5.49 -18.62
CA SER A 38 -3.37 -4.81 -17.39
C SER A 38 -4.55 -4.20 -16.65
N THR A 39 -5.46 -3.54 -17.36
CA THR A 39 -6.69 -2.98 -16.81
C THR A 39 -7.62 -4.07 -16.27
N TYR A 40 -7.74 -5.20 -16.96
CA TYR A 40 -8.57 -6.33 -16.54
C TYR A 40 -8.03 -7.00 -15.27
N VAL A 41 -6.74 -7.35 -15.23
CA VAL A 41 -6.09 -7.98 -14.06
C VAL A 41 -6.23 -7.08 -12.84
N ARG A 42 -6.00 -5.79 -13.02
CA ARG A 42 -6.14 -4.80 -11.96
C ARG A 42 -7.57 -4.72 -11.44
N SER A 43 -8.55 -4.56 -12.32
CA SER A 43 -9.96 -4.49 -11.90
C SER A 43 -10.41 -5.76 -11.21
N HIS A 44 -9.93 -6.92 -11.63
CA HIS A 44 -10.22 -8.21 -11.01
C HIS A 44 -9.68 -8.30 -9.58
N ALA A 45 -8.37 -8.00 -9.38
CA ALA A 45 -7.74 -8.02 -8.07
C ALA A 45 -8.38 -7.03 -7.08
N LEU A 46 -8.74 -5.84 -7.56
CA LEU A 46 -9.44 -4.84 -6.75
C LEU A 46 -10.85 -5.30 -6.35
N ASN A 47 -11.60 -5.90 -7.27
CA ASN A 47 -12.94 -6.44 -6.99
C ASN A 47 -12.90 -7.62 -6.01
N GLU A 48 -11.90 -8.51 -6.11
CA GLU A 48 -11.70 -9.58 -5.13
C GLU A 48 -11.44 -9.02 -3.74
N TYR A 49 -10.63 -7.96 -3.64
CA TYR A 49 -10.36 -7.32 -2.37
C TYR A 49 -11.58 -6.64 -1.76
N ILE A 50 -12.39 -5.98 -2.56
CA ILE A 50 -13.66 -5.40 -2.12
C ILE A 50 -14.60 -6.50 -1.60
N SER A 51 -14.72 -7.60 -2.33
CA SER A 51 -15.50 -8.77 -1.88
C SER A 51 -15.00 -9.33 -0.56
N LEU A 52 -13.67 -9.37 -0.35
CA LEU A 52 -13.06 -9.79 0.92
C LEU A 52 -13.46 -8.87 2.07
N ILE A 53 -13.43 -7.54 1.87
CA ILE A 53 -13.88 -6.57 2.88
C ILE A 53 -15.32 -6.83 3.24
N GLU A 54 -16.23 -6.89 2.26
CA GLU A 54 -17.66 -7.09 2.46
C GLU A 54 -17.98 -8.41 3.20
N GLN A 55 -17.30 -9.50 2.81
CA GLN A 55 -17.46 -10.79 3.45
C GLN A 55 -16.95 -10.77 4.89
N THR A 56 -15.79 -10.15 5.14
CA THR A 56 -15.23 -10.03 6.47
C THR A 56 -16.14 -9.20 7.37
N LYS A 57 -16.69 -8.10 6.88
CA LYS A 57 -17.65 -7.27 7.61
C LYS A 57 -18.93 -8.00 7.99
N LYS A 58 -19.38 -8.96 7.18
CA LYS A 58 -20.55 -9.81 7.50
C LYS A 58 -20.24 -10.84 8.58
N LEU A 59 -18.99 -11.28 8.69
CA LEU A 59 -18.57 -12.34 9.60
C LEU A 59 -18.03 -11.81 10.93
N CYS A 60 -17.52 -10.58 10.96
CA CYS A 60 -16.84 -9.99 12.11
C CYS A 60 -17.65 -8.83 12.71
N THR A 61 -17.65 -8.73 14.04
CA THR A 61 -18.21 -7.59 14.79
C THR A 61 -17.14 -6.58 15.20
N ILE A 62 -15.86 -6.97 15.16
CA ILE A 62 -14.72 -6.10 15.42
C ILE A 62 -14.38 -5.27 14.17
N PRO A 63 -13.74 -4.10 14.33
CA PRO A 63 -13.31 -3.28 13.21
C PRO A 63 -12.45 -4.02 12.17
N VAL A 64 -12.77 -3.79 10.91
CA VAL A 64 -12.05 -4.32 9.75
C VAL A 64 -11.26 -3.20 9.11
N ILE A 65 -9.93 -3.34 9.11
CA ILE A 65 -8.99 -2.36 8.56
C ILE A 65 -8.53 -2.91 7.20
N ALA A 66 -8.87 -2.20 6.13
CA ALA A 66 -8.32 -2.50 4.82
C ALA A 66 -6.88 -2.00 4.73
N SER A 67 -6.02 -2.71 4.00
CA SER A 67 -4.62 -2.31 3.82
C SER A 67 -4.27 -2.28 2.33
N ILE A 68 -3.67 -1.17 1.90
CA ILE A 68 -3.24 -0.97 0.51
C ILE A 68 -1.77 -0.55 0.47
N ASN A 69 -1.04 -1.03 -0.52
CA ASN A 69 0.32 -0.59 -0.78
C ASN A 69 0.31 0.38 -1.95
N CYS A 70 0.50 1.67 -1.66
CA CYS A 70 0.42 2.75 -2.63
C CYS A 70 1.83 3.18 -3.06
N PHE A 71 2.05 3.21 -4.36
CA PHE A 71 3.27 3.75 -4.94
C PHE A 71 3.03 5.01 -5.78
N SER A 72 1.86 5.14 -6.41
CA SER A 72 1.46 6.27 -7.25
C SER A 72 0.30 7.07 -6.67
N ASN A 73 0.18 8.36 -7.04
CA ASN A 73 -0.77 9.28 -6.40
C ASN A 73 -2.20 9.26 -6.97
N SER A 74 -2.44 8.82 -8.21
CA SER A 74 -3.69 9.16 -8.89
C SER A 74 -4.80 8.12 -8.79
N GLU A 75 -4.47 6.85 -8.76
CA GLU A 75 -5.46 5.78 -8.90
C GLU A 75 -5.95 5.22 -7.56
N TRP A 76 -5.16 5.40 -6.51
CA TRP A 76 -5.49 4.92 -5.17
C TRP A 76 -6.52 5.76 -4.43
N THR A 77 -6.71 7.01 -4.85
CA THR A 77 -7.74 7.88 -4.26
C THR A 77 -9.15 7.36 -4.55
N ASP A 78 -9.41 6.89 -5.76
CA ASP A 78 -10.71 6.31 -6.13
C ASP A 78 -10.91 4.94 -5.47
N PHE A 79 -9.83 4.14 -5.39
CA PHE A 79 -9.89 2.87 -4.69
C PHE A 79 -10.13 3.02 -3.19
N ALA A 80 -9.53 4.02 -2.54
CA ALA A 80 -9.79 4.32 -1.14
C ALA A 80 -11.28 4.61 -0.87
N ARG A 81 -11.95 5.32 -1.76
CA ARG A 81 -13.40 5.55 -1.69
C ARG A 81 -14.21 4.26 -1.84
N THR A 82 -13.79 3.37 -2.73
CA THR A 82 -14.43 2.08 -2.91
C THR A 82 -14.28 1.19 -1.68
N VAL A 83 -13.09 1.21 -1.04
CA VAL A 83 -12.82 0.53 0.24
C VAL A 83 -13.73 1.03 1.35
N GLU A 84 -13.91 2.34 1.49
CA GLU A 84 -14.84 2.94 2.44
C GLU A 84 -16.28 2.50 2.16
N THR A 85 -16.71 2.52 0.90
CA THR A 85 -18.05 2.09 0.48
C THR A 85 -18.31 0.61 0.76
N ALA A 86 -17.29 -0.24 0.65
CA ALA A 86 -17.36 -1.66 1.00
C ALA A 86 -17.50 -1.92 2.52
N GLY A 87 -17.40 -0.87 3.34
CA GLY A 87 -17.65 -0.90 4.77
C GLY A 87 -16.42 -1.12 5.64
N ALA A 88 -15.21 -0.89 5.13
CA ALA A 88 -14.01 -0.88 5.97
C ALA A 88 -14.12 0.21 7.06
N ASP A 89 -13.69 -0.10 8.27
CA ASP A 89 -13.74 0.82 9.41
C ASP A 89 -12.54 1.76 9.47
N ALA A 90 -11.43 1.39 8.82
CA ALA A 90 -10.24 2.21 8.62
C ALA A 90 -9.46 1.75 7.38
N LEU A 91 -8.60 2.62 6.89
CA LEU A 91 -7.68 2.34 5.79
C LEU A 91 -6.24 2.44 6.26
N GLU A 92 -5.48 1.35 6.16
CA GLU A 92 -4.03 1.35 6.31
C GLU A 92 -3.39 1.59 4.94
N ILE A 93 -2.51 2.57 4.87
CA ILE A 93 -1.70 2.89 3.70
C ILE A 93 -0.28 2.45 3.99
N ASN A 94 0.20 1.48 3.24
CA ASN A 94 1.58 1.00 3.33
C ASN A 94 2.41 1.70 2.25
N ILE A 95 3.34 2.55 2.67
CA ILE A 95 4.23 3.29 1.76
C ILE A 95 5.64 2.77 2.00
N LEU A 96 6.02 1.75 1.22
CA LEU A 96 7.34 1.16 1.27
C LEU A 96 8.01 1.35 -0.09
N SER A 97 9.12 2.06 -0.13
CA SER A 97 9.93 2.24 -1.32
C SER A 97 11.40 2.33 -0.96
N LEU A 98 12.25 1.68 -1.73
CA LEU A 98 13.70 1.88 -1.68
C LEU A 98 14.08 2.98 -2.66
N GLN A 99 14.79 3.97 -2.17
CA GLN A 99 15.27 5.07 -3.01
C GLN A 99 16.61 4.67 -3.62
N THR A 100 16.57 4.25 -4.89
CA THR A 100 17.76 3.80 -5.64
C THR A 100 18.09 4.70 -6.83
N GLU A 101 17.36 5.80 -6.99
CA GLU A 101 17.54 6.73 -8.11
C GLU A 101 18.78 7.59 -7.94
N LYS A 102 19.58 7.72 -8.99
CA LYS A 102 20.79 8.57 -8.97
C LYS A 102 20.45 10.05 -8.81
N GLU A 103 19.33 10.49 -9.38
CA GLU A 103 18.84 11.85 -9.35
C GLU A 103 17.78 12.03 -8.24
N TYR A 104 18.18 11.69 -7.02
CA TYR A 104 17.30 11.81 -5.86
C TYR A 104 17.21 13.28 -5.39
N GLN A 105 15.99 13.79 -5.30
CA GLN A 105 15.73 15.10 -4.69
C GLN A 105 15.53 14.90 -3.18
N TYR A 106 16.38 15.53 -2.36
CA TYR A 106 16.29 15.45 -0.91
C TYR A 106 14.92 15.89 -0.39
N GLY A 107 14.33 15.06 0.48
CA GLY A 107 13.01 15.29 1.04
C GLY A 107 11.84 14.83 0.16
N SER A 108 12.08 14.42 -1.09
CA SER A 108 11.01 13.97 -1.99
C SER A 108 10.33 12.69 -1.50
N PHE A 109 11.05 11.83 -0.80
CA PHE A 109 10.52 10.59 -0.25
C PHE A 109 9.51 10.87 0.87
N GLU A 110 9.88 11.71 1.83
CA GLU A 110 8.99 12.13 2.92
C GLU A 110 7.80 12.94 2.39
N GLN A 111 8.03 13.83 1.41
CA GLN A 111 6.98 14.62 0.78
C GLN A 111 5.95 13.73 0.08
N ARG A 112 6.38 12.69 -0.60
CA ARG A 112 5.48 11.70 -1.23
C ARG A 112 4.51 11.08 -0.22
N HIS A 113 4.97 10.73 0.98
CA HIS A 113 4.12 10.21 2.04
C HIS A 113 3.01 11.21 2.42
N ILE A 114 3.40 12.47 2.58
CA ILE A 114 2.47 13.56 2.93
C ILE A 114 1.44 13.76 1.83
N ASP A 115 1.86 13.79 0.58
CA ASP A 115 1.00 14.03 -0.58
C ASP A 115 -0.03 12.90 -0.76
N ILE A 116 0.39 11.64 -0.60
CA ILE A 116 -0.49 10.46 -0.66
C ILE A 116 -1.56 10.56 0.43
N VAL A 117 -1.16 10.79 1.68
CA VAL A 117 -2.08 10.88 2.82
C VAL A 117 -3.06 12.03 2.63
N SER A 118 -2.57 13.21 2.28
CA SER A 118 -3.40 14.39 2.03
C SER A 118 -4.42 14.17 0.91
N SER A 119 -4.01 13.49 -0.17
CA SER A 119 -4.88 13.18 -1.30
C SER A 119 -5.98 12.19 -0.93
N ILE A 120 -5.63 11.12 -0.24
CA ILE A 120 -6.58 10.09 0.20
C ILE A 120 -7.55 10.68 1.24
N LYS A 121 -7.04 11.43 2.21
CA LYS A 121 -7.88 11.99 3.28
C LYS A 121 -8.93 13.00 2.78
N LYS A 122 -8.72 13.62 1.64
CA LYS A 122 -9.73 14.47 0.97
C LYS A 122 -10.90 13.66 0.39
N GLN A 123 -10.73 12.37 0.17
CA GLN A 123 -11.69 11.50 -0.52
C GLN A 123 -12.50 10.62 0.42
N ILE A 124 -11.97 10.32 1.61
CA ILE A 124 -12.59 9.39 2.57
C ILE A 124 -12.73 10.03 3.95
N SER A 125 -13.73 9.56 4.69
CA SER A 125 -14.03 10.02 6.06
C SER A 125 -13.49 9.07 7.13
N ILE A 126 -13.30 7.79 6.79
CA ILE A 126 -12.77 6.79 7.72
C ILE A 126 -11.34 7.10 8.16
N PRO A 127 -10.91 6.62 9.33
CA PRO A 127 -9.54 6.80 9.81
C PRO A 127 -8.49 6.29 8.81
N VAL A 128 -7.41 7.06 8.66
CA VAL A 128 -6.24 6.71 7.85
C VAL A 128 -5.08 6.35 8.76
N ILE A 129 -4.53 5.17 8.58
CA ILE A 129 -3.38 4.64 9.28
C ILE A 129 -2.22 4.57 8.29
N VAL A 130 -1.05 5.07 8.65
CA VAL A 130 0.13 5.05 7.76
C VAL A 130 1.15 4.06 8.28
N LYS A 131 1.45 3.03 7.50
CA LYS A 131 2.48 2.07 7.82
C LYS A 131 3.80 2.46 7.15
N LEU A 132 4.79 2.73 7.97
CA LEU A 132 6.07 3.30 7.57
C LEU A 132 7.15 2.22 7.42
N GLY A 133 8.04 2.42 6.46
CA GLY A 133 9.32 1.72 6.40
C GLY A 133 10.29 2.24 7.47
N SER A 134 11.35 1.50 7.73
CA SER A 134 12.40 1.89 8.68
C SER A 134 13.47 2.83 8.08
N ASN A 135 13.45 3.03 6.76
CA ASN A 135 14.45 3.79 6.00
C ASN A 135 14.15 5.30 5.96
N LEU A 136 13.75 5.86 7.09
CA LEU A 136 13.40 7.27 7.22
C LEU A 136 14.54 8.05 7.88
N THR A 137 14.81 9.26 7.38
CA THR A 137 15.82 10.15 7.94
C THR A 137 15.40 10.66 9.33
N ASN A 138 14.15 11.07 9.47
CA ASN A 138 13.59 11.55 10.74
C ASN A 138 12.12 11.13 10.87
N PRO A 139 11.85 9.94 11.44
CA PRO A 139 10.48 9.42 11.56
C PRO A 139 9.58 10.32 12.40
N ILE A 140 10.09 10.97 13.44
CA ILE A 140 9.28 11.85 14.31
C ILE A 140 8.78 13.08 13.53
N ALA A 141 9.65 13.70 12.76
CA ALA A 141 9.26 14.85 11.94
C ALA A 141 8.23 14.44 10.88
N LEU A 142 8.43 13.30 10.22
CA LEU A 142 7.47 12.79 9.25
C LEU A 142 6.11 12.48 9.90
N ILE A 143 6.08 11.82 11.05
CA ILE A 143 4.83 11.50 11.77
C ILE A 143 4.05 12.78 12.11
N ASN A 144 4.72 13.82 12.57
CA ASN A 144 4.08 15.10 12.84
C ASN A 144 3.46 15.72 11.57
N GLN A 145 4.15 15.64 10.43
CA GLN A 145 3.63 16.10 9.16
C GLN A 145 2.46 15.23 8.66
N LEU A 146 2.52 13.93 8.82
CA LEU A 146 1.42 13.02 8.48
C LEU A 146 0.16 13.32 9.31
N TYR A 147 0.33 13.52 10.61
CA TYR A 147 -0.77 13.93 11.50
C TYR A 147 -1.38 15.27 11.06
N ALA A 148 -0.58 16.27 10.77
CA ALA A 148 -1.04 17.58 10.30
C ALA A 148 -1.79 17.49 8.95
N ASN A 149 -1.54 16.44 8.16
CA ASN A 149 -2.20 16.18 6.87
C ASN A 149 -3.31 15.12 6.94
N GLY A 150 -3.74 14.74 8.14
CA GLY A 150 -4.95 13.96 8.37
C GLY A 150 -4.75 12.48 8.64
N ALA A 151 -3.52 11.99 8.85
CA ALA A 151 -3.30 10.65 9.36
C ALA A 151 -3.81 10.55 10.81
N ASN A 152 -4.48 9.45 11.13
CA ASN A 152 -5.04 9.19 12.46
C ASN A 152 -4.12 8.32 13.32
N ALA A 153 -3.30 7.48 12.69
CA ALA A 153 -2.35 6.61 13.37
C ALA A 153 -1.17 6.26 12.46
N VAL A 154 -0.11 5.71 13.03
CA VAL A 154 1.04 5.15 12.31
C VAL A 154 1.35 3.75 12.81
N VAL A 155 1.82 2.90 11.92
CA VAL A 155 2.38 1.58 12.25
C VAL A 155 3.90 1.65 12.09
N LEU A 156 4.61 1.37 13.16
CA LEU A 156 6.07 1.36 13.21
C LEU A 156 6.56 -0.05 13.53
N PHE A 157 7.11 -0.78 12.62
CA PHE A 157 7.39 -0.45 11.24
C PHE A 157 6.89 -1.58 10.32
N ASN A 158 6.99 -1.36 9.00
CA ASN A 158 6.89 -2.44 8.04
C ASN A 158 8.00 -3.47 8.29
N ARG A 159 7.84 -4.68 7.72
CA ARG A 159 8.88 -5.72 7.81
C ARG A 159 10.24 -5.14 7.41
N PHE A 160 11.25 -5.46 8.20
CA PHE A 160 12.63 -5.08 7.90
C PHE A 160 13.03 -5.68 6.56
N TYR A 161 13.52 -4.84 5.67
CA TYR A 161 14.13 -5.26 4.42
C TYR A 161 15.54 -4.67 4.37
N GLN A 162 16.53 -5.52 4.44
CA GLN A 162 17.93 -5.13 4.29
C GLN A 162 18.43 -5.70 2.96
N PRO A 163 18.67 -4.85 1.96
CA PRO A 163 19.32 -5.29 0.72
C PRO A 163 20.76 -5.71 1.02
N ASP A 164 21.17 -6.81 0.41
CA ASP A 164 22.54 -7.30 0.45
C ASP A 164 23.06 -7.53 -0.96
N ILE A 165 24.37 -7.54 -1.12
CA ILE A 165 25.02 -7.76 -2.43
C ILE A 165 25.81 -9.05 -2.34
N GLN A 166 25.46 -10.01 -3.17
CA GLN A 166 26.24 -11.22 -3.36
C GLN A 166 27.45 -10.90 -4.22
N ILE A 167 28.63 -10.91 -3.61
CA ILE A 167 29.89 -10.42 -4.23
C ILE A 167 30.30 -11.31 -5.40
N ASP A 168 30.02 -12.61 -5.32
CA ASP A 168 30.49 -13.58 -6.32
C ASP A 168 29.81 -13.40 -7.70
N ASN A 169 28.56 -12.97 -7.73
CA ASN A 169 27.80 -12.80 -8.97
C ASN A 169 27.26 -11.37 -9.17
N LEU A 170 27.59 -10.44 -8.27
CA LEU A 170 27.18 -9.03 -8.29
C LEU A 170 25.67 -8.83 -8.39
N THR A 171 24.89 -9.70 -7.74
CA THR A 171 23.42 -9.61 -7.70
C THR A 171 22.95 -9.13 -6.33
N PHE A 172 21.80 -8.46 -6.33
CA PHE A 172 21.12 -8.15 -5.08
C PHE A 172 20.49 -9.40 -4.50
N THR A 173 20.64 -9.58 -3.22
CA THR A 173 19.95 -10.61 -2.46
C THR A 173 19.25 -9.98 -1.27
N THR A 174 18.27 -10.67 -0.72
CA THR A 174 17.66 -10.32 0.55
C THR A 174 18.42 -11.05 1.66
N ALA A 175 18.93 -10.32 2.63
CA ALA A 175 19.44 -10.95 3.85
C ALA A 175 18.28 -11.75 4.48
N ASN A 176 18.51 -13.04 4.72
CA ASN A 176 17.62 -13.84 5.55
C ASN A 176 17.77 -13.36 7.00
N VAL A 177 16.77 -12.59 7.47
CA VAL A 177 16.65 -12.19 8.88
C VAL A 177 15.71 -13.18 9.57
#